data_df8458ebd93ec01c94e011a464aeb8a8
#
_entry.id   df8458ebd93ec01c94e011a464aeb8a8
#
_cell.length_a   1.000
_cell.length_b   1.000
_cell.length_c   1.000
_cell.angle_alpha   90.00
_cell.angle_beta   90.00
_cell.angle_gamma   90.00
#
_symmetry.space_group_name_H-M   'P 1'
#
loop_
_entity.id
_entity.type
_entity.pdbx_description
1 polymer ?
#
loop_
_entity_poly.entity_id
_entity_poly.type
_entity_poly.pdbx_seq_one_letter_code
_entity_poly.pdbx_strand_id
1 'polypeptide(L)'
;MSISVLFITLGCAKNEADSARMQQQLLTAGYELVDPSERADAVIINTCSFIQSAIEESLDVIFEVASDNAVIDGKTKLIVCGCLPSRYGDSLSETLTEPDCFVTCSEEDSIVEILGSLFADCSDTLDALPSDKDEVAVLDQGPSVYVKISDGCDRFCSYCTIPFIRGRYHSFELASIVEEVAQHVACGAKEIVLIAQDSGLWGTDFDTPDSLSHLLSELALTFPDTWFRVMYLQPEGINDELLSVMARFDNICNYFDIPLQHCDSEIISSMNRKGSKQEYLDMVSFIRERIPDVALRTTLIVGYPGETEEQFEDLCDFVEQAEFDYVGIFTYS
;
A
#
# COMPACT_ATOMS: atom_id res chain seq x y z
N MET A 1 18.31 -10.92 -26.28
CA MET A 1 18.79 -10.27 -25.05
C MET A 1 17.55 -10.00 -24.23
N SER A 2 17.57 -10.26 -22.92
CA SER A 2 16.47 -9.87 -22.02
C SER A 2 16.39 -8.34 -21.94
N ILE A 3 15.18 -7.80 -21.89
CA ILE A 3 14.96 -6.38 -21.67
C ILE A 3 15.21 -6.09 -20.19
N SER A 4 16.08 -5.12 -19.90
CA SER A 4 16.45 -4.71 -18.56
C SER A 4 15.54 -3.59 -18.04
N VAL A 5 15.04 -3.73 -16.81
CA VAL A 5 14.04 -2.83 -16.20
C VAL A 5 14.53 -2.34 -14.85
N LEU A 6 14.56 -1.02 -14.68
CA LEU A 6 14.82 -0.35 -13.40
C LEU A 6 13.49 0.09 -12.77
N PHE A 7 13.29 -0.21 -11.49
CA PHE A 7 12.17 0.32 -10.72
C PHE A 7 12.62 1.43 -9.77
N ILE A 8 11.85 2.51 -9.75
CA ILE A 8 11.94 3.56 -8.73
C ILE A 8 10.58 3.63 -8.05
N THR A 9 10.55 3.27 -6.77
CA THR A 9 9.30 3.24 -6.00
C THR A 9 9.26 4.41 -5.02
N LEU A 10 8.21 5.23 -5.14
CA LEU A 10 7.94 6.37 -4.27
C LEU A 10 6.66 6.13 -3.47
N GLY A 11 6.53 6.81 -2.35
CA GLY A 11 5.27 6.86 -1.60
C GLY A 11 5.21 5.90 -0.41
N CYS A 12 4.22 5.01 -0.37
CA CYS A 12 3.86 4.27 0.83
C CYS A 12 3.97 2.75 0.63
N ALA A 13 3.77 1.99 1.72
CA ALA A 13 3.79 0.52 1.71
C ALA A 13 2.92 -0.13 0.61
N LYS A 14 1.80 0.53 0.17
CA LYS A 14 0.99 0.01 -0.94
C LYS A 14 1.74 0.11 -2.26
N ASN A 15 2.45 1.22 -2.50
CA ASN A 15 3.29 1.36 -3.69
C ASN A 15 4.46 0.36 -3.69
N GLU A 16 5.04 0.07 -2.51
CA GLU A 16 6.08 -0.95 -2.37
C GLU A 16 5.53 -2.34 -2.75
N ALA A 17 4.36 -2.72 -2.22
CA ALA A 17 3.71 -3.99 -2.56
C ALA A 17 3.33 -4.06 -4.05
N ASP A 18 2.81 -2.96 -4.63
CA ASP A 18 2.47 -2.90 -6.05
C ASP A 18 3.73 -3.04 -6.93
N SER A 19 4.81 -2.34 -6.60
CA SER A 19 6.10 -2.48 -7.31
C SER A 19 6.65 -3.89 -7.23
N ALA A 20 6.62 -4.50 -6.05
CA ALA A 20 7.08 -5.87 -5.84
C ALA A 20 6.30 -6.87 -6.70
N ARG A 21 4.97 -6.70 -6.79
CA ARG A 21 4.11 -7.53 -7.64
C ARG A 21 4.42 -7.35 -9.12
N MET A 22 4.56 -6.11 -9.60
CA MET A 22 4.96 -5.82 -10.99
C MET A 22 6.34 -6.39 -11.31
N GLN A 23 7.31 -6.23 -10.43
CA GLN A 23 8.65 -6.79 -10.56
C GLN A 23 8.62 -8.31 -10.68
N GLN A 24 7.83 -9.00 -9.83
CA GLN A 24 7.68 -10.44 -9.89
C GLN A 24 7.05 -10.91 -11.21
N GLN A 25 6.03 -10.21 -11.71
CA GLN A 25 5.41 -10.51 -13.01
C GLN A 25 6.42 -10.36 -14.15
N LEU A 26 7.22 -9.31 -14.14
CA LEU A 26 8.26 -9.06 -15.16
C LEU A 26 9.37 -10.11 -15.11
N LEU A 27 9.86 -10.49 -13.93
CA LEU A 27 10.82 -11.57 -13.76
C LEU A 27 10.28 -12.89 -14.33
N THR A 28 9.03 -13.22 -14.01
CA THR A 28 8.35 -14.41 -14.52
C THR A 28 8.22 -14.39 -16.05
N ALA A 29 8.01 -13.22 -16.63
CA ALA A 29 7.95 -13.02 -18.07
C ALA A 29 9.33 -12.95 -18.76
N GLY A 30 10.43 -13.09 -18.00
CA GLY A 30 11.79 -13.16 -18.56
C GLY A 30 12.50 -11.81 -18.74
N TYR A 31 11.96 -10.75 -18.15
CA TYR A 31 12.66 -9.46 -18.03
C TYR A 31 13.76 -9.56 -16.95
N GLU A 32 14.75 -8.67 -17.04
CA GLU A 32 15.84 -8.58 -16.08
C GLU A 32 15.67 -7.31 -15.23
N LEU A 33 15.64 -7.46 -13.90
CA LEU A 33 15.64 -6.30 -13.01
C LEU A 33 17.07 -5.86 -12.76
N VAL A 34 17.33 -4.56 -12.86
CA VAL A 34 18.67 -3.97 -12.72
C VAL A 34 18.71 -2.91 -11.61
N ASP A 35 19.89 -2.72 -11.05
CA ASP A 35 20.14 -1.70 -10.03
C ASP A 35 20.29 -0.30 -10.64
N PRO A 36 20.08 0.79 -9.85
CA PRO A 36 20.22 2.18 -10.34
C PRO A 36 21.58 2.54 -10.92
N SER A 37 22.64 1.76 -10.63
CA SER A 37 23.98 1.95 -11.17
C SER A 37 24.18 1.36 -12.56
N GLU A 38 23.20 0.60 -13.05
CA GLU A 38 23.24 -0.10 -14.32
C GLU A 38 22.37 0.62 -15.36
N ARG A 39 22.66 0.35 -16.63
CA ARG A 39 21.82 0.87 -17.71
C ARG A 39 20.58 0.01 -17.87
N ALA A 40 19.42 0.64 -17.89
CA ALA A 40 18.13 0.00 -18.14
C ALA A 40 17.59 0.32 -19.53
N ASP A 41 16.90 -0.65 -20.13
CA ASP A 41 16.12 -0.44 -21.36
C ASP A 41 14.77 0.23 -21.06
N ALA A 42 14.23 0.02 -19.84
CA ALA A 42 13.06 0.72 -19.33
C ALA A 42 13.27 1.17 -17.88
N VAL A 43 12.72 2.33 -17.53
CA VAL A 43 12.60 2.82 -16.15
C VAL A 43 11.12 2.94 -15.81
N ILE A 44 10.69 2.27 -14.75
CA ILE A 44 9.33 2.34 -14.22
C ILE A 44 9.38 3.11 -12.91
N ILE A 45 8.67 4.25 -12.87
CA ILE A 45 8.53 5.07 -11.65
C ILE A 45 7.13 4.85 -11.09
N ASN A 46 7.04 4.16 -9.95
CA ASN A 46 5.78 4.02 -9.20
C ASN A 46 5.63 5.23 -8.28
N THR A 47 4.60 6.04 -8.54
CA THR A 47 4.44 7.39 -8.00
C THR A 47 3.37 7.46 -6.91
N CYS A 48 3.52 8.44 -6.04
CA CYS A 48 2.53 8.82 -5.03
C CYS A 48 1.89 10.18 -5.38
N SER A 49 0.59 10.31 -5.05
CA SER A 49 -0.13 11.58 -5.22
C SER A 49 -1.11 11.87 -4.07
N PHE A 50 -0.87 11.27 -2.90
CA PHE A 50 -1.77 11.38 -1.76
C PHE A 50 -1.72 12.78 -1.13
N ILE A 51 -0.52 13.31 -0.90
CA ILE A 51 -0.28 14.66 -0.36
C ILE A 51 0.55 15.49 -1.34
N GLN A 52 0.51 16.82 -1.18
CA GLN A 52 1.19 17.74 -2.10
C GLN A 52 2.70 17.47 -2.21
N SER A 53 3.39 17.24 -1.08
CA SER A 53 4.82 16.95 -1.08
C SER A 53 5.17 15.66 -1.83
N ALA A 54 4.30 14.64 -1.78
CA ALA A 54 4.52 13.41 -2.54
C ALA A 54 4.30 13.58 -4.05
N ILE A 55 3.41 14.51 -4.45
CA ILE A 55 3.25 14.91 -5.85
C ILE A 55 4.53 15.61 -6.35
N GLU A 56 5.03 16.56 -5.57
CA GLU A 56 6.26 17.30 -5.89
C GLU A 56 7.46 16.36 -6.01
N GLU A 57 7.66 15.45 -5.04
CA GLU A 57 8.69 14.42 -5.10
C GLU A 57 8.56 13.55 -6.36
N SER A 58 7.33 13.10 -6.67
CA SER A 58 7.07 12.28 -7.85
C SER A 58 7.43 13.00 -9.14
N LEU A 59 7.07 14.28 -9.27
CA LEU A 59 7.41 15.10 -10.43
C LEU A 59 8.91 15.36 -10.54
N ASP A 60 9.57 15.68 -9.41
CA ASP A 60 11.01 15.90 -9.39
C ASP A 60 11.79 14.67 -9.88
N VAL A 61 11.42 13.48 -9.41
CA VAL A 61 12.05 12.22 -9.86
C VAL A 61 11.76 11.93 -11.34
N ILE A 62 10.53 12.18 -11.81
CA ILE A 62 10.18 12.00 -13.23
C ILE A 62 11.05 12.92 -14.10
N PHE A 63 11.19 14.20 -13.75
CA PHE A 63 12.00 15.14 -14.51
C PHE A 63 13.49 14.84 -14.43
N GLU A 64 13.98 14.35 -13.28
CA GLU A 64 15.36 13.89 -13.15
C GLU A 64 15.65 12.75 -14.12
N VAL A 65 14.83 11.70 -14.12
CA VAL A 65 14.98 10.55 -15.04
C VAL A 65 14.79 10.97 -16.50
N ALA A 66 13.80 11.81 -16.80
CA ALA A 66 13.55 12.31 -18.14
C ALA A 66 14.71 13.15 -18.70
N SER A 67 15.54 13.73 -17.85
CA SER A 67 16.73 14.50 -18.25
C SER A 67 17.94 13.63 -18.61
N ASP A 68 17.87 12.30 -18.39
CA ASP A 68 18.94 11.38 -18.79
C ASP A 68 19.05 11.30 -20.32
N ASN A 69 20.27 11.31 -20.82
CA ASN A 69 20.54 11.25 -22.27
C ASN A 69 19.99 9.99 -22.93
N ALA A 70 19.93 8.86 -22.23
CA ALA A 70 19.40 7.62 -22.78
C ALA A 70 17.88 7.67 -22.96
N VAL A 71 17.17 8.38 -22.07
CA VAL A 71 15.73 8.65 -22.18
C VAL A 71 15.49 9.66 -23.32
N ILE A 72 16.21 10.78 -23.34
CA ILE A 72 16.11 11.83 -24.40
C ILE A 72 16.36 11.23 -25.78
N ASP A 73 17.37 10.36 -25.92
CA ASP A 73 17.70 9.67 -27.18
C ASP A 73 16.71 8.54 -27.56
N GLY A 74 15.71 8.25 -26.69
CA GLY A 74 14.73 7.17 -26.89
C GLY A 74 15.31 5.76 -26.76
N LYS A 75 16.49 5.62 -26.15
CA LYS A 75 17.15 4.32 -25.92
C LYS A 75 16.64 3.63 -24.66
N THR A 76 16.13 4.40 -23.71
CA THR A 76 15.50 3.93 -22.46
C THR A 76 14.07 4.44 -22.47
N LYS A 77 13.10 3.54 -22.23
CA LYS A 77 11.69 3.88 -22.10
C LYS A 77 11.39 4.37 -20.70
N LEU A 78 10.63 5.46 -20.57
CA LEU A 78 10.17 6.00 -19.29
C LEU A 78 8.70 5.71 -19.09
N ILE A 79 8.37 4.92 -18.06
CA ILE A 79 7.01 4.56 -17.68
C ILE A 79 6.70 5.16 -16.31
N VAL A 80 5.58 5.86 -16.19
CA VAL A 80 5.09 6.41 -14.93
C VAL A 80 3.84 5.67 -14.52
N CYS A 81 3.86 5.01 -13.36
CA CYS A 81 2.73 4.24 -12.85
C CYS A 81 2.28 4.70 -11.46
N GLY A 82 1.17 4.12 -10.97
CA GLY A 82 0.71 4.30 -9.62
C GLY A 82 -0.31 5.43 -9.41
N CYS A 83 -0.19 6.10 -8.27
CA CYS A 83 -1.19 7.05 -7.80
C CYS A 83 -1.28 8.32 -8.66
N LEU A 84 -0.18 8.81 -9.23
CA LEU A 84 -0.18 10.06 -10.00
C LEU A 84 -1.01 9.91 -11.30
N PRO A 85 -0.77 8.92 -12.18
CA PRO A 85 -1.62 8.67 -13.34
C PRO A 85 -3.07 8.39 -12.96
N SER A 86 -3.32 7.63 -11.89
CA SER A 86 -4.68 7.31 -11.44
C SER A 86 -5.47 8.53 -11.01
N ARG A 87 -4.80 9.52 -10.38
CA ARG A 87 -5.45 10.73 -9.88
C ARG A 87 -5.77 11.74 -10.96
N TYR A 88 -4.87 11.92 -11.92
CA TYR A 88 -4.94 13.01 -12.88
C TYR A 88 -5.37 12.56 -14.29
N GLY A 89 -5.28 11.27 -14.62
CA GLY A 89 -5.74 10.71 -15.89
C GLY A 89 -5.19 11.43 -17.10
N ASP A 90 -6.06 11.72 -18.08
CA ASP A 90 -5.68 12.35 -19.36
C ASP A 90 -5.04 13.73 -19.18
N SER A 91 -5.41 14.49 -18.14
CA SER A 91 -4.81 15.81 -17.90
C SER A 91 -3.32 15.74 -17.55
N LEU A 92 -2.84 14.62 -16.99
CA LEU A 92 -1.42 14.39 -16.75
C LEU A 92 -0.67 14.23 -18.07
N SER A 93 -1.16 13.37 -18.96
CA SER A 93 -0.52 13.09 -20.25
C SER A 93 -0.51 14.29 -21.21
N GLU A 94 -1.49 15.19 -21.07
CA GLU A 94 -1.52 16.45 -21.82
C GLU A 94 -0.43 17.45 -21.35
N THR A 95 -0.04 17.38 -20.08
CA THR A 95 0.89 18.33 -19.47
C THR A 95 2.30 17.78 -19.34
N LEU A 96 2.43 16.50 -19.00
CA LEU A 96 3.69 15.78 -18.81
C LEU A 96 3.93 14.87 -20.04
N THR A 97 4.80 15.30 -20.93
CA THR A 97 5.01 14.69 -22.25
C THR A 97 6.29 13.84 -22.34
N GLU A 98 7.06 13.83 -21.26
CA GLU A 98 8.35 13.13 -21.19
C GLU A 98 8.21 11.60 -21.10
N PRO A 99 7.22 11.03 -20.34
CA PRO A 99 7.05 9.58 -20.27
C PRO A 99 6.51 8.99 -21.58
N ASP A 100 7.02 7.81 -21.94
CA ASP A 100 6.49 7.03 -23.07
C ASP A 100 5.11 6.43 -22.77
N CYS A 101 4.82 6.15 -21.49
CA CYS A 101 3.55 5.54 -21.08
C CYS A 101 3.18 5.92 -19.64
N PHE A 102 1.86 6.02 -19.40
CA PHE A 102 1.26 6.12 -18.06
C PHE A 102 0.45 4.86 -17.77
N VAL A 103 0.58 4.34 -16.53
CA VAL A 103 -0.10 3.14 -16.06
C VAL A 103 -0.83 3.46 -14.76
N THR A 104 -2.14 3.35 -14.75
CA THR A 104 -2.94 3.57 -13.53
C THR A 104 -2.81 2.39 -12.57
N CYS A 105 -3.17 2.57 -11.29
CA CYS A 105 -3.17 1.49 -10.30
C CYS A 105 -4.03 0.28 -10.73
N SER A 106 -5.08 0.50 -11.51
CA SER A 106 -5.92 -0.58 -12.05
C SER A 106 -5.32 -1.33 -13.23
N GLU A 107 -4.27 -0.80 -13.85
CA GLU A 107 -3.61 -1.38 -15.02
C GLU A 107 -2.25 -2.02 -14.68
N GLU A 108 -1.79 -1.90 -13.41
CA GLU A 108 -0.49 -2.43 -12.96
C GLU A 108 -0.35 -3.94 -13.21
N ASP A 109 -1.44 -4.71 -13.15
CA ASP A 109 -1.44 -6.14 -13.45
C ASP A 109 -1.15 -6.46 -14.93
N SER A 110 -1.30 -5.48 -15.82
CA SER A 110 -0.99 -5.61 -17.24
C SER A 110 0.41 -5.11 -17.62
N ILE A 111 1.30 -4.90 -16.63
CA ILE A 111 2.63 -4.29 -16.87
C ILE A 111 3.46 -5.05 -17.90
N VAL A 112 3.37 -6.38 -17.93
CA VAL A 112 4.07 -7.25 -18.89
C VAL A 112 3.60 -6.98 -20.32
N GLU A 113 2.28 -6.85 -20.52
CA GLU A 113 1.67 -6.56 -21.83
C GLU A 113 2.02 -5.14 -22.30
N ILE A 114 1.99 -4.18 -21.35
CA ILE A 114 2.31 -2.78 -21.62
C ILE A 114 3.76 -2.65 -22.07
N LEU A 115 4.71 -3.21 -21.34
CA LEU A 115 6.11 -3.20 -21.74
C LEU A 115 6.31 -3.93 -23.06
N GLY A 116 5.70 -5.10 -23.23
CA GLY A 116 5.76 -5.85 -24.49
C GLY A 116 5.33 -5.01 -25.68
N SER A 117 4.27 -4.21 -25.55
CA SER A 117 3.80 -3.32 -26.62
C SER A 117 4.76 -2.16 -26.92
N LEU A 118 5.41 -1.59 -25.89
CA LEU A 118 6.39 -0.49 -26.07
C LEU A 118 7.66 -0.95 -26.80
N PHE A 119 8.00 -2.23 -26.71
CA PHE A 119 9.18 -2.81 -27.38
C PHE A 119 8.83 -3.62 -28.65
N ALA A 120 7.57 -3.78 -29.02
CA ALA A 120 7.13 -4.56 -30.18
C ALA A 120 7.71 -4.02 -31.51
N ASP A 121 7.85 -2.70 -31.64
CA ASP A 121 8.43 -2.07 -32.84
C ASP A 121 9.98 -2.23 -32.94
N CYS A 122 10.61 -2.68 -31.84
CA CYS A 122 12.07 -2.89 -31.78
C CYS A 122 12.48 -4.35 -32.04
N SER A 123 11.54 -5.25 -32.33
CA SER A 123 11.79 -6.68 -32.28
C SER A 123 11.96 -7.36 -33.62
N ASP A 124 13.23 -7.55 -33.99
CA ASP A 124 13.66 -8.81 -34.64
C ASP A 124 13.92 -9.93 -33.58
N THR A 125 13.54 -9.75 -32.32
CA THR A 125 14.00 -10.57 -31.17
C THR A 125 12.92 -11.07 -30.20
N LEU A 126 11.62 -10.90 -30.47
CA LEU A 126 10.55 -11.53 -29.68
C LEU A 126 10.22 -12.95 -30.15
N ASP A 127 11.22 -13.72 -30.54
CA ASP A 127 11.10 -15.17 -30.68
C ASP A 127 11.28 -15.82 -29.30
N ALA A 128 10.15 -16.30 -28.77
CA ALA A 128 10.02 -17.19 -27.63
C ALA A 128 10.31 -16.57 -26.23
N LEU A 129 9.25 -16.14 -25.57
CA LEU A 129 9.17 -16.24 -24.11
C LEU A 129 9.54 -17.68 -23.72
N PRO A 130 10.54 -17.91 -22.86
CA PRO A 130 10.91 -19.26 -22.46
C PRO A 130 9.78 -19.86 -21.63
N SER A 131 9.07 -20.80 -22.23
CA SER A 131 7.97 -21.55 -21.62
C SER A 131 8.41 -22.66 -20.66
N ASP A 132 9.72 -22.83 -20.44
CA ASP A 132 10.28 -23.90 -19.61
C ASP A 132 11.50 -23.38 -18.83
N LYS A 133 11.26 -22.56 -17.79
CA LYS A 133 12.22 -22.42 -16.69
C LYS A 133 11.57 -23.04 -15.45
N ASP A 134 12.07 -24.21 -15.05
CA ASP A 134 11.70 -24.93 -13.82
C ASP A 134 12.06 -24.16 -12.51
N GLU A 135 12.64 -22.97 -12.59
CA GLU A 135 12.90 -22.05 -11.49
C GLU A 135 12.44 -20.65 -11.89
N VAL A 136 11.24 -20.27 -11.45
CA VAL A 136 10.80 -18.88 -11.49
C VAL A 136 11.69 -18.10 -10.51
N ALA A 137 12.43 -17.11 -11.00
CA ALA A 137 13.16 -16.22 -10.13
C ALA A 137 12.16 -15.52 -9.20
N VAL A 138 12.29 -15.68 -7.89
CA VAL A 138 11.43 -15.02 -6.91
C VAL A 138 12.18 -13.84 -6.32
N LEU A 139 11.52 -12.70 -6.25
CA LEU A 139 12.09 -11.47 -5.73
C LEU A 139 12.37 -11.62 -4.22
N ASP A 140 13.63 -11.49 -3.82
CA ASP A 140 14.00 -11.36 -2.41
C ASP A 140 13.71 -9.92 -1.93
N GLN A 141 12.66 -9.77 -1.13
CA GLN A 141 12.25 -8.48 -0.55
C GLN A 141 12.77 -8.29 0.88
N GLY A 142 13.60 -9.23 1.37
CA GLY A 142 14.14 -9.19 2.72
C GLY A 142 13.23 -9.86 3.77
N PRO A 143 13.53 -9.66 5.06
CA PRO A 143 12.89 -10.40 6.14
C PRO A 143 11.48 -9.93 6.51
N SER A 144 11.07 -8.73 6.11
CA SER A 144 9.73 -8.16 6.37
C SER A 144 9.14 -7.68 5.04
N VAL A 145 7.95 -8.18 4.70
CA VAL A 145 7.31 -7.99 3.40
C VAL A 145 5.88 -7.49 3.56
N TYR A 146 5.47 -6.55 2.71
CA TYR A 146 4.09 -6.09 2.63
C TYR A 146 3.27 -6.99 1.71
N VAL A 147 2.10 -7.41 2.20
CA VAL A 147 1.09 -8.13 1.42
C VAL A 147 -0.22 -7.38 1.45
N LYS A 148 -0.73 -7.01 0.29
CA LYS A 148 -2.05 -6.36 0.18
C LYS A 148 -3.16 -7.40 0.32
N ILE A 149 -4.10 -7.15 1.24
CA ILE A 149 -5.27 -8.01 1.45
C ILE A 149 -6.54 -7.45 0.81
N SER A 150 -6.56 -6.15 0.51
CA SER A 150 -7.63 -5.48 -0.23
C SER A 150 -7.10 -4.20 -0.85
N ASP A 151 -7.84 -3.62 -1.79
CA ASP A 151 -7.53 -2.31 -2.38
C ASP A 151 -8.79 -1.45 -2.49
N GLY A 152 -8.60 -0.12 -2.68
CA GLY A 152 -9.68 0.84 -2.74
C GLY A 152 -10.31 1.15 -1.37
N CYS A 153 -11.24 2.12 -1.33
CA CYS A 153 -11.92 2.52 -0.11
C CYS A 153 -13.25 3.21 -0.38
N ASP A 154 -14.30 2.84 0.38
CA ASP A 154 -15.64 3.41 0.27
C ASP A 154 -16.00 4.41 1.38
N ARG A 155 -15.03 4.83 2.21
CA ARG A 155 -15.30 5.74 3.34
C ARG A 155 -15.50 7.19 2.92
N PHE A 156 -14.90 7.64 1.84
CA PHE A 156 -14.99 9.02 1.34
C PHE A 156 -14.73 10.07 2.43
N CYS A 157 -13.70 9.86 3.26
CA CYS A 157 -13.26 10.88 4.20
C CYS A 157 -12.94 12.18 3.45
N SER A 158 -13.37 13.35 3.97
CA SER A 158 -13.32 14.61 3.24
C SER A 158 -11.92 15.15 2.90
N TYR A 159 -10.91 14.65 3.58
CA TYR A 159 -9.49 14.97 3.33
C TYR A 159 -8.80 13.95 2.40
N CYS A 160 -9.48 12.86 2.00
CA CYS A 160 -8.84 11.71 1.39
C CYS A 160 -9.19 11.58 -0.09
N THR A 161 -8.17 11.35 -0.92
CA THR A 161 -8.32 11.17 -2.36
C THR A 161 -8.29 9.70 -2.80
N ILE A 162 -8.10 8.76 -1.87
CA ILE A 162 -7.97 7.32 -2.18
C ILE A 162 -9.12 6.76 -3.02
N PRO A 163 -10.42 7.05 -2.75
CA PRO A 163 -11.51 6.53 -3.59
C PRO A 163 -11.43 6.93 -5.07
N PHE A 164 -10.77 8.05 -5.34
CA PHE A 164 -10.57 8.58 -6.70
C PHE A 164 -9.29 8.04 -7.37
N ILE A 165 -8.33 7.54 -6.57
CA ILE A 165 -7.05 7.00 -7.05
C ILE A 165 -7.13 5.49 -7.22
N ARG A 166 -7.63 4.77 -6.18
CA ARG A 166 -7.63 3.30 -6.12
C ARG A 166 -9.03 2.68 -6.28
N GLY A 167 -10.04 3.52 -6.48
CA GLY A 167 -11.41 3.07 -6.74
C GLY A 167 -12.14 2.57 -5.50
N ARG A 168 -13.18 1.76 -5.77
CA ARG A 168 -14.02 1.15 -4.76
C ARG A 168 -13.29 0.05 -4.00
N TYR A 169 -13.69 -0.14 -2.75
CA TYR A 169 -13.17 -1.22 -1.92
C TYR A 169 -13.41 -2.59 -2.54
N HIS A 170 -12.39 -3.43 -2.55
CA HIS A 170 -12.50 -4.84 -2.91
C HIS A 170 -11.45 -5.66 -2.16
N SER A 171 -11.85 -6.80 -1.62
CA SER A 171 -11.00 -7.77 -0.93
C SER A 171 -10.35 -8.73 -1.93
N PHE A 172 -9.12 -9.12 -1.66
CA PHE A 172 -8.49 -10.22 -2.37
C PHE A 172 -8.89 -11.56 -1.74
N GLU A 173 -9.02 -12.58 -2.58
CA GLU A 173 -9.41 -13.91 -2.15
C GLU A 173 -8.40 -14.51 -1.15
N LEU A 174 -8.90 -15.21 -0.12
CA LEU A 174 -8.06 -15.89 0.86
C LEU A 174 -6.98 -16.76 0.21
N ALA A 175 -7.36 -17.55 -0.81
CA ALA A 175 -6.44 -18.46 -1.48
C ALA A 175 -5.27 -17.70 -2.15
N SER A 176 -5.54 -16.56 -2.78
CA SER A 176 -4.52 -15.73 -3.42
C SER A 176 -3.56 -15.12 -2.39
N ILE A 177 -4.08 -14.66 -1.24
CA ILE A 177 -3.26 -14.11 -0.16
C ILE A 177 -2.36 -15.22 0.43
N VAL A 178 -2.90 -16.42 0.66
CA VAL A 178 -2.13 -17.55 1.19
C VAL A 178 -1.03 -17.96 0.22
N GLU A 179 -1.30 -17.98 -1.08
CA GLU A 179 -0.31 -18.28 -2.12
C GLU A 179 0.82 -17.25 -2.15
N GLU A 180 0.49 -15.96 -2.12
CA GLU A 180 1.46 -14.86 -2.08
C GLU A 180 2.34 -14.93 -0.82
N VAL A 181 1.72 -15.15 0.34
CA VAL A 181 2.46 -15.35 1.61
C VAL A 181 3.38 -16.56 1.54
N ALA A 182 2.93 -17.70 0.95
CA ALA A 182 3.75 -18.88 0.79
C ALA A 182 5.00 -18.63 -0.07
N GLN A 183 4.88 -17.84 -1.13
CA GLN A 183 6.00 -17.43 -1.98
C GLN A 183 7.02 -16.61 -1.19
N HIS A 184 6.57 -15.61 -0.44
CA HIS A 184 7.46 -14.77 0.38
C HIS A 184 8.15 -15.56 1.50
N VAL A 185 7.42 -16.47 2.18
CA VAL A 185 7.99 -17.32 3.22
C VAL A 185 9.03 -18.29 2.63
N ALA A 186 8.78 -18.83 1.43
CA ALA A 186 9.75 -19.67 0.74
C ALA A 186 11.04 -18.91 0.36
N CYS A 187 10.95 -17.59 0.12
CA CYS A 187 12.09 -16.70 -0.11
C CYS A 187 12.77 -16.22 1.17
N GLY A 188 12.28 -16.62 2.35
CA GLY A 188 12.92 -16.33 3.62
C GLY A 188 12.30 -15.21 4.45
N ALA A 189 11.17 -14.65 4.05
CA ALA A 189 10.43 -13.68 4.84
C ALA A 189 10.09 -14.24 6.23
N LYS A 190 10.24 -13.40 7.25
CA LYS A 190 9.98 -13.72 8.67
C LYS A 190 8.78 -12.97 9.22
N GLU A 191 8.48 -11.83 8.64
CA GLU A 191 7.33 -11.00 8.96
C GLU A 191 6.55 -10.70 7.69
N ILE A 192 5.25 -10.90 7.74
CA ILE A 192 4.29 -10.46 6.73
C ILE A 192 3.45 -9.34 7.32
N VAL A 193 3.54 -8.17 6.71
CA VAL A 193 2.77 -7.00 7.09
C VAL A 193 1.55 -6.91 6.17
N LEU A 194 0.38 -7.25 6.70
CA LEU A 194 -0.88 -7.18 5.97
C LEU A 194 -1.36 -5.73 5.88
N ILE A 195 -1.56 -5.25 4.68
CA ILE A 195 -1.91 -3.85 4.39
C ILE A 195 -3.16 -3.74 3.51
N ALA A 196 -3.90 -2.65 3.73
CA ALA A 196 -5.02 -2.21 2.91
C ALA A 196 -5.23 -0.70 3.13
N GLN A 197 -6.28 -0.12 2.57
CA GLN A 197 -6.77 1.19 2.97
C GLN A 197 -7.66 1.10 4.21
N ASP A 198 -8.32 -0.05 4.40
CA ASP A 198 -9.12 -0.40 5.56
C ASP A 198 -9.07 -1.92 5.75
N SER A 199 -8.08 -2.40 6.50
CA SER A 199 -7.86 -3.83 6.69
C SER A 199 -9.00 -4.51 7.46
N GLY A 200 -9.72 -3.77 8.31
CA GLY A 200 -10.81 -4.30 9.12
C GLY A 200 -12.05 -4.71 8.32
N LEU A 201 -12.15 -4.30 7.06
CA LEU A 201 -13.27 -4.63 6.18
C LEU A 201 -13.02 -5.87 5.30
N TRP A 202 -11.84 -6.51 5.41
CA TRP A 202 -11.54 -7.65 4.55
C TRP A 202 -12.62 -8.74 4.61
N GLY A 203 -13.04 -9.20 3.44
CA GLY A 203 -14.03 -10.25 3.25
C GLY A 203 -15.49 -9.81 3.36
N THR A 204 -15.76 -8.56 3.74
CA THR A 204 -17.15 -8.08 3.90
C THR A 204 -17.88 -7.89 2.57
N ASP A 205 -17.16 -7.78 1.48
CA ASP A 205 -17.66 -7.59 0.11
C ASP A 205 -17.77 -8.89 -0.69
N PHE A 206 -17.43 -10.04 -0.11
CA PHE A 206 -17.62 -11.35 -0.75
C PHE A 206 -19.11 -11.74 -0.78
N ASP A 207 -19.50 -12.54 -1.76
CA ASP A 207 -20.85 -13.11 -1.85
C ASP A 207 -21.28 -13.85 -0.57
N THR A 208 -20.34 -14.56 0.05
CA THR A 208 -20.45 -15.06 1.42
C THR A 208 -19.47 -14.27 2.27
N PRO A 209 -19.94 -13.32 3.09
CA PRO A 209 -19.09 -12.47 3.89
C PRO A 209 -18.11 -13.25 4.77
N ASP A 210 -16.88 -12.76 4.83
CA ASP A 210 -15.81 -13.29 5.65
C ASP A 210 -15.23 -12.17 6.54
N SER A 211 -14.21 -12.46 7.36
CA SER A 211 -13.65 -11.52 8.33
C SER A 211 -12.12 -11.55 8.37
N LEU A 212 -11.53 -10.40 8.73
CA LEU A 212 -10.09 -10.31 9.01
C LEU A 212 -9.66 -11.33 10.09
N SER A 213 -10.54 -11.62 11.06
CA SER A 213 -10.29 -12.62 12.11
C SER A 213 -10.08 -14.02 11.52
N HIS A 214 -10.88 -14.41 10.53
CA HIS A 214 -10.71 -15.67 9.82
C HIS A 214 -9.43 -15.68 9.00
N LEU A 215 -9.16 -14.67 8.19
CA LEU A 215 -7.91 -14.52 7.43
C LEU A 215 -6.68 -14.68 8.33
N LEU A 216 -6.62 -13.96 9.46
CA LEU A 216 -5.50 -14.03 10.41
C LEU A 216 -5.35 -15.43 11.01
N SER A 217 -6.47 -16.09 11.35
CA SER A 217 -6.44 -17.45 11.89
C SER A 217 -5.87 -18.45 10.87
N GLU A 218 -6.30 -18.38 9.62
CA GLU A 218 -5.82 -19.24 8.55
C GLU A 218 -4.32 -19.02 8.27
N LEU A 219 -3.88 -17.77 8.20
CA LEU A 219 -2.47 -17.43 8.00
C LEU A 219 -1.60 -17.90 9.17
N ALA A 220 -2.03 -17.64 10.42
CA ALA A 220 -1.28 -18.02 11.62
C ALA A 220 -1.13 -19.54 11.76
N LEU A 221 -2.16 -20.31 11.38
CA LEU A 221 -2.13 -21.77 11.41
C LEU A 221 -1.28 -22.34 10.27
N THR A 222 -1.35 -21.74 9.08
CA THR A 222 -0.64 -22.22 7.90
C THR A 222 0.87 -21.95 7.98
N PHE A 223 1.25 -20.81 8.57
CA PHE A 223 2.65 -20.35 8.67
C PHE A 223 3.05 -20.08 10.11
N PRO A 224 3.20 -21.10 10.96
CA PRO A 224 3.41 -20.94 12.40
C PRO A 224 4.74 -20.27 12.80
N ASP A 225 5.73 -20.26 11.89
CA ASP A 225 7.06 -19.67 12.12
C ASP A 225 7.21 -18.26 11.51
N THR A 226 6.09 -17.68 11.02
CA THR A 226 6.05 -16.36 10.37
C THR A 226 5.24 -15.41 11.21
N TRP A 227 5.73 -14.19 11.42
CA TRP A 227 5.00 -13.13 12.10
C TRP A 227 4.05 -12.41 11.18
N PHE A 228 2.83 -12.15 11.67
CA PHE A 228 1.81 -11.39 10.96
C PHE A 228 1.52 -10.09 11.69
N ARG A 229 1.66 -8.97 11.00
CA ARG A 229 1.30 -7.64 11.46
C ARG A 229 0.17 -7.10 10.61
N VAL A 230 -0.84 -6.48 11.23
CA VAL A 230 -1.92 -5.80 10.51
C VAL A 230 -1.74 -4.30 10.66
N MET A 231 -1.84 -3.56 9.57
CA MET A 231 -1.84 -2.10 9.56
C MET A 231 -3.14 -1.53 9.02
N TYR A 232 -3.40 -0.27 9.32
CA TYR A 232 -4.55 0.50 8.81
C TYR A 232 -5.90 -0.05 9.22
N LEU A 233 -6.07 -0.34 10.52
CA LEU A 233 -7.34 -0.71 11.13
C LEU A 233 -8.16 0.54 11.44
N GLN A 234 -9.39 0.59 10.98
CA GLN A 234 -10.32 1.63 11.42
C GLN A 234 -10.99 1.22 12.74
N PRO A 235 -11.43 2.19 13.60
CA PRO A 235 -12.05 1.88 14.88
C PRO A 235 -13.19 0.87 14.79
N GLU A 236 -14.01 0.96 13.75
CA GLU A 236 -15.16 0.08 13.54
C GLU A 236 -14.79 -1.38 13.22
N GLY A 237 -13.56 -1.62 12.77
CA GLY A 237 -13.02 -2.97 12.51
C GLY A 237 -12.56 -3.69 13.78
N ILE A 238 -12.45 -2.98 14.91
CA ILE A 238 -11.96 -3.54 16.18
C ILE A 238 -13.13 -4.13 16.96
N ASN A 239 -13.11 -5.45 17.15
CA ASN A 239 -14.15 -6.19 17.81
C ASN A 239 -13.60 -7.35 18.65
N ASP A 240 -14.47 -7.98 19.47
CA ASP A 240 -14.11 -9.11 20.34
C ASP A 240 -13.49 -10.29 19.60
N GLU A 241 -13.95 -10.59 18.38
CA GLU A 241 -13.45 -11.70 17.57
C GLU A 241 -12.01 -11.46 17.14
N LEU A 242 -11.72 -10.25 16.59
CA LEU A 242 -10.38 -9.87 16.19
C LEU A 242 -9.40 -9.90 17.37
N LEU A 243 -9.77 -9.28 18.49
CA LEU A 243 -8.93 -9.28 19.70
C LEU A 243 -8.69 -10.69 20.23
N SER A 244 -9.70 -11.57 20.19
CA SER A 244 -9.57 -12.97 20.62
C SER A 244 -8.61 -13.76 19.73
N VAL A 245 -8.64 -13.53 18.42
CA VAL A 245 -7.71 -14.17 17.47
C VAL A 245 -6.29 -13.65 17.69
N MET A 246 -6.11 -12.34 17.80
CA MET A 246 -4.79 -11.75 18.03
C MET A 246 -4.18 -12.20 19.36
N ALA A 247 -4.97 -12.28 20.43
CA ALA A 247 -4.50 -12.78 21.72
C ALA A 247 -4.22 -14.29 21.75
N ARG A 248 -4.77 -15.05 20.80
CA ARG A 248 -4.63 -16.52 20.75
C ARG A 248 -3.36 -17.00 20.10
N PHE A 249 -2.89 -16.29 19.07
CA PHE A 249 -1.77 -16.74 18.23
C PHE A 249 -0.51 -15.92 18.52
N ASP A 250 0.53 -16.57 19.04
CA ASP A 250 1.82 -15.93 19.37
C ASP A 250 2.55 -15.34 18.16
N ASN A 251 2.22 -15.79 16.96
CA ASN A 251 2.78 -15.31 15.70
C ASN A 251 1.96 -14.19 15.04
N ILE A 252 0.92 -13.67 15.69
CA ILE A 252 0.27 -12.41 15.31
C ILE A 252 0.80 -11.31 16.23
N CYS A 253 1.35 -10.25 15.65
CA CYS A 253 1.91 -9.15 16.43
C CYS A 253 0.82 -8.44 17.25
N ASN A 254 1.05 -8.25 18.55
CA ASN A 254 0.23 -7.42 19.43
C ASN A 254 0.41 -5.94 19.10
N TYR A 255 0.01 -5.53 17.90
CA TYR A 255 0.22 -4.20 17.36
C TYR A 255 -1.02 -3.74 16.60
N PHE A 256 -1.48 -2.53 16.91
CA PHE A 256 -2.61 -1.90 16.23
C PHE A 256 -2.20 -0.54 15.68
N ASP A 257 -2.37 -0.36 14.38
CA ASP A 257 -2.26 0.93 13.69
C ASP A 257 -3.68 1.43 13.38
N ILE A 258 -4.14 2.39 14.19
CA ILE A 258 -5.52 2.90 14.17
C ILE A 258 -5.50 4.39 13.84
N PRO A 259 -5.63 4.79 12.56
CA PRO A 259 -5.61 6.20 12.18
C PRO A 259 -6.91 6.90 12.61
N LEU A 260 -6.92 7.51 13.78
CA LEU A 260 -8.08 8.20 14.37
C LEU A 260 -8.35 9.56 13.72
N GLN A 261 -7.30 10.23 13.30
CA GLN A 261 -7.25 11.54 12.62
C GLN A 261 -7.52 12.73 13.55
N HIS A 262 -8.51 12.67 14.42
CA HIS A 262 -8.83 13.65 15.45
C HIS A 262 -9.62 12.98 16.58
N CYS A 263 -9.89 13.68 17.70
CA CYS A 263 -10.74 13.17 18.80
C CYS A 263 -12.02 13.96 18.98
N ASP A 264 -12.08 15.22 18.52
CA ASP A 264 -13.28 16.06 18.63
C ASP A 264 -14.36 15.58 17.66
N SER A 265 -15.59 15.42 18.17
CA SER A 265 -16.70 14.84 17.40
C SER A 265 -17.19 15.71 16.25
N GLU A 266 -17.06 17.05 16.34
CA GLU A 266 -17.46 17.98 15.28
C GLU A 266 -16.43 17.90 14.13
N ILE A 267 -15.14 17.90 14.45
CA ILE A 267 -14.06 17.74 13.46
C ILE A 267 -14.17 16.37 12.79
N ILE A 268 -14.32 15.29 13.57
CA ILE A 268 -14.49 13.92 13.04
C ILE A 268 -15.70 13.84 12.10
N SER A 269 -16.83 14.41 12.49
CA SER A 269 -18.03 14.47 11.66
C SER A 269 -17.78 15.25 10.36
N SER A 270 -17.05 16.38 10.42
CA SER A 270 -16.68 17.17 9.24
C SER A 270 -15.68 16.43 8.32
N MET A 271 -14.90 15.51 8.87
CA MET A 271 -14.05 14.58 8.14
C MET A 271 -14.83 13.42 7.47
N ASN A 272 -16.16 13.39 7.57
CA ASN A 272 -17.03 12.29 7.16
C ASN A 272 -16.66 10.96 7.87
N ARG A 273 -16.35 11.04 9.16
CA ARG A 273 -16.01 9.90 10.02
C ARG A 273 -16.94 9.87 11.24
N LYS A 274 -16.85 8.78 12.01
CA LYS A 274 -17.60 8.58 13.26
C LYS A 274 -16.62 8.40 14.41
N GLY A 275 -17.03 8.84 15.58
CA GLY A 275 -16.28 8.67 16.82
C GLY A 275 -16.26 9.93 17.67
N SER A 276 -15.74 9.78 18.87
CA SER A 276 -15.52 10.84 19.85
C SER A 276 -14.34 10.49 20.75
N LYS A 277 -13.83 11.47 21.49
CA LYS A 277 -12.75 11.29 22.46
C LYS A 277 -13.03 10.13 23.40
N GLN A 278 -14.23 10.08 23.99
CA GLN A 278 -14.58 9.04 24.96
C GLN A 278 -14.64 7.65 24.33
N GLU A 279 -15.27 7.52 23.16
CA GLU A 279 -15.34 6.24 22.45
C GLU A 279 -13.95 5.69 22.07
N TYR A 280 -13.01 6.58 21.73
CA TYR A 280 -11.64 6.17 21.43
C TYR A 280 -10.84 5.78 22.68
N LEU A 281 -11.03 6.50 23.81
CA LEU A 281 -10.42 6.11 25.09
C LEU A 281 -10.96 4.76 25.59
N ASP A 282 -12.26 4.53 25.44
CA ASP A 282 -12.91 3.26 25.80
C ASP A 282 -12.39 2.12 24.92
N MET A 283 -12.21 2.35 23.61
CA MET A 283 -11.63 1.40 22.67
C MET A 283 -10.17 1.05 23.03
N VAL A 284 -9.35 2.05 23.33
CA VAL A 284 -7.95 1.85 23.74
C VAL A 284 -7.88 1.02 25.02
N SER A 285 -8.74 1.33 26.01
CA SER A 285 -8.85 0.58 27.26
C SER A 285 -9.28 -0.86 27.01
N PHE A 286 -10.28 -1.06 26.15
CA PHE A 286 -10.79 -2.38 25.77
C PHE A 286 -9.72 -3.25 25.09
N ILE A 287 -8.90 -2.67 24.20
CA ILE A 287 -7.79 -3.39 23.55
C ILE A 287 -6.77 -3.82 24.61
N ARG A 288 -6.35 -2.91 25.51
CA ARG A 288 -5.35 -3.18 26.55
C ARG A 288 -5.82 -4.22 27.57
N GLU A 289 -7.10 -4.25 27.87
CA GLU A 289 -7.67 -5.28 28.76
C GLU A 289 -7.57 -6.69 28.16
N ARG A 290 -7.65 -6.82 26.84
CA ARG A 290 -7.60 -8.12 26.14
C ARG A 290 -6.19 -8.53 25.75
N ILE A 291 -5.33 -7.55 25.44
CA ILE A 291 -3.95 -7.73 25.00
C ILE A 291 -3.06 -6.79 25.81
N PRO A 292 -2.63 -7.19 27.03
CA PRO A 292 -1.89 -6.30 27.93
C PRO A 292 -0.59 -5.74 27.40
N ASP A 293 0.12 -6.49 26.54
CA ASP A 293 1.40 -6.10 25.95
C ASP A 293 1.25 -5.50 24.54
N VAL A 294 0.08 -4.91 24.26
CA VAL A 294 -0.21 -4.32 22.96
C VAL A 294 0.56 -3.02 22.74
N ALA A 295 1.13 -2.87 21.55
CA ALA A 295 1.64 -1.60 21.04
C ALA A 295 0.56 -0.90 20.19
N LEU A 296 0.21 0.32 20.56
CA LEU A 296 -0.82 1.12 19.89
C LEU A 296 -0.20 2.29 19.13
N ARG A 297 -0.48 2.36 17.85
CA ARG A 297 -0.13 3.47 16.99
C ARG A 297 -1.38 4.19 16.50
N THR A 298 -1.32 5.51 16.44
CA THR A 298 -2.35 6.32 15.80
C THR A 298 -1.74 7.33 14.83
N THR A 299 -2.59 7.88 13.97
CA THR A 299 -2.27 9.00 13.08
C THR A 299 -3.31 10.08 13.28
N LEU A 300 -2.84 11.33 13.41
CA LEU A 300 -3.66 12.51 13.67
C LEU A 300 -3.40 13.59 12.60
N ILE A 301 -4.42 14.38 12.33
CA ILE A 301 -4.35 15.56 11.45
C ILE A 301 -4.61 16.79 12.32
N VAL A 302 -3.75 17.79 12.22
CA VAL A 302 -3.88 19.09 12.89
C VAL A 302 -4.01 20.21 11.86
N GLY A 303 -4.68 21.30 12.23
CA GLY A 303 -4.95 22.42 11.31
C GLY A 303 -6.05 22.10 10.29
N TYR A 304 -6.93 21.16 10.60
CA TYR A 304 -8.08 20.86 9.74
C TYR A 304 -9.00 22.08 9.62
N PRO A 305 -9.59 22.39 8.44
CA PRO A 305 -10.45 23.55 8.26
C PRO A 305 -11.58 23.64 9.29
N GLY A 306 -11.56 24.69 10.09
CA GLY A 306 -12.52 24.93 11.17
C GLY A 306 -12.08 24.45 12.55
N GLU A 307 -10.92 23.79 12.67
CA GLU A 307 -10.35 23.43 13.97
C GLU A 307 -10.02 24.70 14.78
N THR A 308 -10.45 24.72 16.03
CA THR A 308 -10.18 25.79 16.99
C THR A 308 -9.03 25.42 17.91
N GLU A 309 -8.44 26.42 18.58
CA GLU A 309 -7.40 26.21 19.59
C GLU A 309 -7.89 25.29 20.72
N GLU A 310 -9.13 25.42 21.15
CA GLU A 310 -9.73 24.57 22.21
C GLU A 310 -9.82 23.10 21.77
N GLN A 311 -10.19 22.85 20.50
CA GLN A 311 -10.24 21.49 19.94
C GLN A 311 -8.85 20.89 19.77
N PHE A 312 -7.85 21.71 19.44
CA PHE A 312 -6.46 21.28 19.39
C PHE A 312 -5.91 20.96 20.79
N GLU A 313 -6.20 21.80 21.79
CA GLU A 313 -5.83 21.51 23.19
C GLU A 313 -6.48 20.21 23.68
N ASP A 314 -7.77 19.99 23.35
CA ASP A 314 -8.48 18.73 23.68
C ASP A 314 -7.86 17.50 22.97
N LEU A 315 -7.34 17.68 21.75
CA LEU A 315 -6.58 16.64 21.05
C LEU A 315 -5.26 16.33 21.76
N CYS A 316 -4.55 17.33 22.27
CA CYS A 316 -3.33 17.14 23.07
C CYS A 316 -3.65 16.34 24.36
N ASP A 317 -4.69 16.75 25.08
CA ASP A 317 -5.16 16.03 26.28
C ASP A 317 -5.58 14.59 25.97
N PHE A 318 -6.19 14.34 24.80
CA PHE A 318 -6.54 12.99 24.36
C PHE A 318 -5.30 12.12 24.16
N VAL A 319 -4.26 12.64 23.50
CA VAL A 319 -3.02 11.89 23.28
C VAL A 319 -2.36 11.52 24.59
N GLU A 320 -2.33 12.46 25.58
CA GLU A 320 -1.79 12.20 26.91
C GLU A 320 -2.60 11.12 27.66
N GLN A 321 -3.93 11.14 27.57
CA GLN A 321 -4.81 10.18 28.24
C GLN A 321 -4.77 8.79 27.59
N ALA A 322 -4.68 8.75 26.27
CA ALA A 322 -4.68 7.49 25.51
C ALA A 322 -3.34 6.73 25.62
N GLU A 323 -2.23 7.43 25.94
CA GLU A 323 -0.89 6.82 26.11
C GLU A 323 -0.48 5.92 24.93
N PHE A 324 -0.64 6.39 23.70
CA PHE A 324 -0.20 5.66 22.51
C PHE A 324 1.32 5.47 22.52
N ASP A 325 1.79 4.30 22.05
CA ASP A 325 3.22 4.02 21.90
C ASP A 325 3.83 4.83 20.73
N TYR A 326 3.03 5.06 19.68
CA TYR A 326 3.43 5.85 18.50
C TYR A 326 2.28 6.76 18.05
N VAL A 327 2.62 8.02 17.78
CA VAL A 327 1.69 9.00 17.21
C VAL A 327 2.32 9.64 15.98
N GLY A 328 1.72 9.42 14.83
CA GLY A 328 2.03 10.16 13.60
C GLY A 328 1.16 11.41 13.52
N ILE A 329 1.74 12.59 13.27
CA ILE A 329 1.00 13.85 13.15
C ILE A 329 1.27 14.47 11.79
N PHE A 330 0.19 14.80 11.09
CA PHE A 330 0.24 15.49 9.82
C PHE A 330 -0.46 16.84 9.92
N THR A 331 0.15 17.88 9.36
CA THR A 331 -0.56 19.14 9.12
C THR A 331 -1.47 18.98 7.93
N TYR A 332 -2.69 19.52 8.02
CA TYR A 332 -3.62 19.51 6.89
C TYR A 332 -3.06 20.33 5.73
N SER A 333 -3.09 19.78 4.50
CA SER A 333 -2.59 20.41 3.28
C SER A 333 -3.54 20.21 2.10
#